data_70db86636cabf5a37c860897f4dd6b89
#
_entry.id   70db86636cabf5a37c860897f4dd6b89
#
_cell.length_a   1.000
_cell.length_b   1.000
_cell.length_c   1.000
_cell.angle_alpha   90.00
_cell.angle_beta   90.00
_cell.angle_gamma   90.00
#
_symmetry.space_group_name_H-M   'P 1'
#
loop_
_entity.id
_entity.type
_entity.pdbx_description
1 polymer ?
#
loop_
_entity_poly.entity_id
_entity_poly.type
_entity_poly.pdbx_seq_one_letter_code
_entity_poly.pdbx_strand_id
1 'polypeptide(L)'
;MTLFGIHAAVYVAVNLLLVLLWLLTGGSPEALARPLTSAQEHGLWPAWVAAMWLPFLLLHGGVTVLVRRRRRRRRRRKRAEPATGPRWITAMFTDISGSTRLADELGDEVYSELVAEHRRTVRSLVREHHGEEVGTQGDGFLLRFPSPREAVRCAVALQRRLAEQREDGRSVPSVRIGAHAGEVIAAGDGDVIGRMVNIASRVADAASPDEILVTEPVADHAGTGVVTDDRGLRELRGVEAPRHLLAVRWREPPAEA
;
A
#
# COMPACT_ATOMS: atom_id res chain seq x y z
N MET A 1 14.85 -11.38 -5.88
CA MET A 1 16.16 -10.77 -6.25
C MET A 1 15.91 -9.29 -6.57
N THR A 2 16.79 -8.39 -6.15
CA THR A 2 16.66 -6.96 -6.49
C THR A 2 17.15 -6.72 -7.92
N LEU A 3 16.58 -5.75 -8.64
CA LEU A 3 16.99 -5.37 -10.01
C LEU A 3 18.52 -5.19 -10.12
N PHE A 4 19.14 -4.58 -9.11
CA PHE A 4 20.60 -4.46 -9.01
C PHE A 4 21.31 -5.83 -8.96
N GLY A 5 20.77 -6.78 -8.20
CA GLY A 5 21.35 -8.15 -8.13
C GLY A 5 21.32 -8.86 -9.47
N ILE A 6 20.27 -8.66 -10.26
CA ILE A 6 20.16 -9.21 -11.62
C ILE A 6 21.21 -8.57 -12.52
N HIS A 7 21.37 -7.25 -12.53
CA HIS A 7 22.37 -6.55 -13.35
C HIS A 7 23.80 -6.97 -12.96
N ALA A 8 24.10 -7.12 -11.66
CA ALA A 8 25.40 -7.56 -11.20
C ALA A 8 25.70 -9.01 -11.65
N ALA A 9 24.73 -9.89 -11.56
CA ALA A 9 24.88 -11.27 -12.01
C ALA A 9 25.11 -11.37 -13.53
N VAL A 10 24.34 -10.59 -14.32
CA VAL A 10 24.54 -10.52 -15.78
C VAL A 10 25.93 -9.98 -16.12
N TYR A 11 26.38 -8.93 -15.42
CA TYR A 11 27.73 -8.39 -15.62
C TYR A 11 28.81 -9.44 -15.39
N VAL A 12 28.74 -10.16 -14.28
CA VAL A 12 29.71 -11.23 -13.98
C VAL A 12 29.67 -12.33 -15.04
N ALA A 13 28.48 -12.79 -15.42
CA ALA A 13 28.32 -13.86 -16.42
C ALA A 13 28.88 -13.44 -17.79
N VAL A 14 28.61 -12.22 -18.25
CA VAL A 14 29.13 -11.69 -19.52
C VAL A 14 30.66 -11.60 -19.49
N ASN A 15 31.24 -11.06 -18.40
CA ASN A 15 32.69 -10.95 -18.30
C ASN A 15 33.38 -12.34 -18.25
N LEU A 16 32.80 -13.32 -17.56
CA LEU A 16 33.31 -14.69 -17.58
C LEU A 16 33.28 -15.32 -18.98
N LEU A 17 32.17 -15.08 -19.71
CA LEU A 17 32.03 -15.54 -21.09
C LEU A 17 33.09 -14.88 -22.02
N LEU A 18 33.33 -13.58 -21.86
CA LEU A 18 34.32 -12.86 -22.66
C LEU A 18 35.74 -13.34 -22.38
N VAL A 19 36.08 -13.64 -21.12
CA VAL A 19 37.36 -14.23 -20.75
C VAL A 19 37.51 -15.63 -21.33
N LEU A 20 36.47 -16.47 -21.25
CA LEU A 20 36.47 -17.80 -21.80
C LEU A 20 36.67 -17.75 -23.34
N LEU A 21 35.96 -16.89 -24.02
CA LEU A 21 36.07 -16.68 -25.46
C LEU A 21 37.51 -16.25 -25.84
N TRP A 22 38.09 -15.33 -25.06
CA TRP A 22 39.45 -14.83 -25.27
C TRP A 22 40.48 -15.97 -25.10
N LEU A 23 40.33 -16.86 -24.08
CA LEU A 23 41.19 -18.01 -23.88
C LEU A 23 41.08 -19.00 -25.05
N LEU A 24 39.86 -19.24 -25.55
CA LEU A 24 39.60 -20.12 -26.67
C LEU A 24 40.16 -19.61 -28.02
N THR A 25 40.29 -18.28 -28.14
CA THR A 25 40.83 -17.63 -29.36
C THR A 25 42.35 -17.39 -29.32
N GLY A 26 43.06 -18.03 -28.38
CA GLY A 26 44.53 -17.96 -28.30
C GLY A 26 45.10 -16.95 -27.34
N GLY A 27 44.25 -16.36 -26.48
CA GLY A 27 44.72 -15.48 -25.38
C GLY A 27 45.52 -16.26 -24.34
N SER A 28 46.64 -15.70 -23.86
CA SER A 28 47.47 -16.34 -22.82
C SER A 28 47.22 -15.71 -21.44
N PRO A 29 47.14 -16.50 -20.35
CA PRO A 29 46.95 -16.01 -19.00
C PRO A 29 48.03 -15.02 -18.53
N GLU A 30 49.24 -15.16 -19.11
CA GLU A 30 50.41 -14.30 -18.79
C GLU A 30 50.19 -12.85 -19.27
N ALA A 31 49.32 -12.64 -20.28
CA ALA A 31 48.97 -11.29 -20.74
C ALA A 31 48.19 -10.48 -19.70
N LEU A 32 47.48 -11.13 -18.76
CA LEU A 32 46.76 -10.49 -17.69
C LEU A 32 47.64 -9.82 -16.62
N ALA A 33 48.89 -10.28 -16.51
CA ALA A 33 49.88 -9.75 -15.54
C ALA A 33 50.62 -8.50 -16.05
N ARG A 34 50.41 -8.10 -17.32
CA ARG A 34 51.12 -6.96 -17.93
C ARG A 34 50.44 -5.63 -17.70
N PRO A 35 51.17 -4.47 -17.72
CA PRO A 35 50.56 -3.16 -17.56
C PRO A 35 49.46 -2.89 -18.62
N LEU A 36 48.39 -2.22 -18.24
CA LEU A 36 47.24 -1.90 -19.10
C LEU A 36 47.62 -1.09 -20.38
N THR A 37 48.72 -0.36 -20.33
CA THR A 37 49.26 0.40 -21.47
C THR A 37 49.71 -0.49 -22.64
N SER A 38 50.07 -1.74 -22.36
CA SER A 38 50.43 -2.73 -23.37
C SER A 38 49.27 -3.67 -23.77
N ALA A 39 48.11 -3.50 -23.14
CA ALA A 39 46.96 -4.39 -23.32
C ALA A 39 46.39 -4.38 -24.75
N GLN A 40 46.51 -3.26 -25.44
CA GLN A 40 45.99 -3.09 -26.80
C GLN A 40 46.86 -3.87 -27.82
N GLU A 41 48.16 -3.92 -27.61
CA GLU A 41 49.09 -4.67 -28.46
C GLU A 41 49.01 -6.18 -28.23
N HIS A 42 48.53 -6.62 -27.05
CA HIS A 42 48.44 -8.01 -26.66
C HIS A 42 47.00 -8.57 -26.68
N GLY A 43 46.06 -7.85 -27.24
CA GLY A 43 44.68 -8.31 -27.45
C GLY A 43 43.86 -8.51 -26.16
N LEU A 44 44.16 -7.78 -25.06
CA LEU A 44 43.38 -7.82 -23.79
C LEU A 44 42.04 -7.10 -23.87
N TRP A 45 41.31 -7.26 -24.98
CA TRP A 45 40.03 -6.60 -25.20
C TRP A 45 38.95 -6.89 -24.13
N PRO A 46 38.89 -8.10 -23.45
CA PRO A 46 37.89 -8.31 -22.40
C PRO A 46 38.09 -7.37 -21.20
N ALA A 47 39.34 -7.00 -20.88
CA ALA A 47 39.63 -6.07 -19.78
C ALA A 47 39.11 -4.64 -20.08
N TRP A 48 39.21 -4.20 -21.32
CA TRP A 48 38.66 -2.90 -21.75
C TRP A 48 37.13 -2.86 -21.67
N VAL A 49 36.46 -3.95 -22.08
CA VAL A 49 35.01 -4.07 -21.97
C VAL A 49 34.59 -4.01 -20.49
N ALA A 50 35.25 -4.75 -19.63
CA ALA A 50 34.97 -4.74 -18.19
C ALA A 50 35.18 -3.34 -17.57
N ALA A 51 36.28 -2.66 -17.91
CA ALA A 51 36.60 -1.32 -17.42
C ALA A 51 35.56 -0.28 -17.86
N MET A 52 35.06 -0.37 -19.10
CA MET A 52 34.04 0.54 -19.63
C MET A 52 32.69 0.41 -18.90
N TRP A 53 32.30 -0.80 -18.48
CA TRP A 53 31.01 -1.05 -17.83
C TRP A 53 31.02 -0.82 -16.32
N LEU A 54 32.20 -0.87 -15.68
CA LEU A 54 32.35 -0.73 -14.23
C LEU A 54 31.76 0.58 -13.68
N PRO A 55 31.97 1.77 -14.29
CA PRO A 55 31.38 3.03 -13.83
C PRO A 55 29.84 3.01 -13.80
N PHE A 56 29.21 2.36 -14.78
CA PHE A 56 27.75 2.24 -14.83
C PHE A 56 27.21 1.36 -13.69
N LEU A 57 27.89 0.27 -13.36
CA LEU A 57 27.53 -0.58 -12.22
C LEU A 57 27.69 0.16 -10.89
N LEU A 58 28.77 0.89 -10.69
CA LEU A 58 29.02 1.67 -9.49
C LEU A 58 27.97 2.78 -9.33
N LEU A 59 27.63 3.49 -10.41
CA LEU A 59 26.61 4.53 -10.41
C LEU A 59 25.22 3.91 -10.08
N HIS A 60 24.84 2.81 -10.72
CA HIS A 60 23.56 2.13 -10.47
C HIS A 60 23.48 1.60 -9.03
N GLY A 61 24.56 1.02 -8.52
CA GLY A 61 24.67 0.57 -7.12
C GLY A 61 24.54 1.73 -6.15
N GLY A 62 25.26 2.82 -6.40
CA GLY A 62 25.22 4.05 -5.59
C GLY A 62 23.81 4.66 -5.52
N VAL A 63 23.15 4.80 -6.66
CA VAL A 63 21.76 5.29 -6.73
C VAL A 63 20.82 4.36 -5.96
N THR A 64 20.95 3.06 -6.13
CA THR A 64 20.10 2.07 -5.43
C THR A 64 20.29 2.15 -3.91
N VAL A 65 21.52 2.27 -3.43
CA VAL A 65 21.84 2.44 -2.00
C VAL A 65 21.30 3.77 -1.48
N LEU A 66 21.44 4.85 -2.25
CA LEU A 66 20.98 6.19 -1.87
C LEU A 66 19.44 6.22 -1.74
N VAL A 67 18.73 5.66 -2.71
CA VAL A 67 17.26 5.55 -2.68
C VAL A 67 16.80 4.69 -1.51
N ARG A 68 17.46 3.56 -1.24
CA ARG A 68 17.15 2.71 -0.07
C ARG A 68 17.43 3.44 1.25
N ARG A 69 18.55 4.18 1.36
CA ARG A 69 18.88 5.00 2.54
C ARG A 69 17.85 6.11 2.74
N ARG A 70 17.43 6.81 1.66
CA ARG A 70 16.37 7.85 1.72
C ARG A 70 15.02 7.25 2.13
N ARG A 71 14.63 6.09 1.60
CA ARG A 71 13.41 5.37 2.00
C ARG A 71 13.48 4.89 3.46
N ARG A 72 14.62 4.36 3.91
CA ARG A 72 14.84 3.98 5.32
C ARG A 72 14.85 5.19 6.25
N ARG A 73 15.44 6.33 5.86
CA ARG A 73 15.42 7.59 6.63
C ARG A 73 14.00 8.18 6.70
N ARG A 74 13.21 8.14 5.62
CA ARG A 74 11.79 8.53 5.63
C ARG A 74 10.95 7.61 6.53
N ARG A 75 11.18 6.29 6.49
CA ARG A 75 10.51 5.34 7.39
C ARG A 75 10.95 5.51 8.85
N ARG A 76 12.23 5.82 9.12
CA ARG A 76 12.72 6.14 10.48
C ARG A 76 12.19 7.49 10.97
N ARG A 77 12.11 8.53 10.13
CA ARG A 77 11.49 9.81 10.51
C ARG A 77 10.00 9.66 10.82
N LYS A 78 9.25 8.86 10.04
CA LYS A 78 7.84 8.54 10.36
C LYS A 78 7.70 7.68 11.65
N ARG A 79 8.76 6.96 12.07
CA ARG A 79 8.79 6.19 13.33
C ARG A 79 9.39 6.96 14.53
N ALA A 80 10.03 8.09 14.31
CA ALA A 80 10.88 8.76 15.30
C ALA A 80 10.33 10.10 15.82
N GLU A 81 9.05 10.41 15.59
CA GLU A 81 8.38 11.41 16.41
C GLU A 81 7.57 10.68 17.50
N PRO A 82 8.10 10.57 18.73
CA PRO A 82 7.26 10.29 19.88
C PRO A 82 6.42 11.55 20.11
N ALA A 83 5.24 11.60 19.52
CA ALA A 83 4.23 12.53 19.98
C ALA A 83 3.85 12.07 21.39
N THR A 84 4.44 12.71 22.39
CA THR A 84 4.06 12.59 23.78
C THR A 84 2.70 13.27 23.95
N GLY A 85 1.64 12.48 23.80
CA GLY A 85 0.26 12.91 24.01
C GLY A 85 -0.73 11.92 23.38
N PRO A 86 -1.98 11.92 23.85
CA PRO A 86 -3.00 11.08 23.28
C PRO A 86 -3.24 11.43 21.81
N ARG A 87 -3.20 10.44 20.93
CA ARG A 87 -3.46 10.60 19.50
C ARG A 87 -4.68 9.77 19.12
N TRP A 88 -5.61 10.42 18.46
CA TRP A 88 -6.69 9.71 17.80
C TRP A 88 -6.16 8.98 16.57
N ILE A 89 -6.47 7.72 16.49
CA ILE A 89 -6.24 6.89 15.30
C ILE A 89 -7.58 6.32 14.88
N THR A 90 -7.86 6.34 13.58
CA THR A 90 -9.04 5.71 13.04
C THR A 90 -8.62 4.53 12.18
N ALA A 91 -9.09 3.34 12.54
CA ALA A 91 -9.00 2.15 11.72
C ALA A 91 -10.26 2.07 10.86
N MET A 92 -10.08 1.81 9.56
CA MET A 92 -11.17 1.61 8.60
C MET A 92 -10.94 0.34 7.81
N PHE A 93 -11.97 -0.47 7.69
CA PHE A 93 -12.03 -1.62 6.80
C PHE A 93 -12.93 -1.31 5.61
N THR A 94 -12.52 -1.75 4.43
CA THR A 94 -13.36 -1.80 3.24
C THR A 94 -13.34 -3.22 2.70
N ASP A 95 -14.47 -3.69 2.19
CA ASP A 95 -14.59 -5.05 1.68
C ASP A 95 -15.64 -5.11 0.55
N ILE A 96 -15.39 -5.93 -0.48
CA ILE A 96 -16.32 -6.12 -1.59
C ILE A 96 -17.46 -7.03 -1.14
N SER A 97 -18.68 -6.53 -1.22
CA SER A 97 -19.86 -7.29 -0.84
C SER A 97 -20.14 -8.41 -1.84
N GLY A 98 -20.19 -9.66 -1.35
CA GLY A 98 -20.48 -10.82 -2.19
C GLY A 98 -19.39 -11.15 -3.22
N SER A 99 -18.12 -10.91 -2.88
CA SER A 99 -16.97 -11.12 -3.76
C SER A 99 -16.89 -12.50 -4.38
N THR A 100 -17.20 -13.56 -3.63
CA THR A 100 -17.20 -14.93 -4.15
C THR A 100 -18.25 -15.10 -5.26
N ARG A 101 -19.50 -14.65 -5.02
CA ARG A 101 -20.54 -14.72 -6.03
C ARG A 101 -20.20 -13.88 -7.26
N LEU A 102 -19.64 -12.70 -7.06
CA LEU A 102 -19.22 -11.82 -8.14
C LEU A 102 -18.11 -12.44 -8.99
N ALA A 103 -17.16 -13.15 -8.37
CA ALA A 103 -16.13 -13.89 -9.07
C ALA A 103 -16.72 -15.06 -9.91
N ASP A 104 -17.66 -15.78 -9.34
CA ASP A 104 -18.37 -16.88 -10.04
C ASP A 104 -19.16 -16.36 -11.24
N GLU A 105 -19.80 -15.19 -11.13
CA GLU A 105 -20.62 -14.58 -12.20
C GLU A 105 -19.76 -13.98 -13.34
N LEU A 106 -18.63 -13.36 -13.02
CA LEU A 106 -17.77 -12.65 -13.98
C LEU A 106 -16.66 -13.52 -14.57
N GLY A 107 -16.29 -14.59 -13.88
CA GLY A 107 -15.06 -15.36 -14.15
C GLY A 107 -13.80 -14.69 -13.63
N ASP A 108 -12.74 -15.49 -13.42
CA ASP A 108 -11.53 -15.09 -12.70
C ASP A 108 -10.80 -13.91 -13.35
N GLU A 109 -10.75 -13.85 -14.67
CA GLU A 109 -10.01 -12.81 -15.40
C GLU A 109 -10.68 -11.43 -15.22
N VAL A 110 -11.98 -11.33 -15.51
CA VAL A 110 -12.76 -10.09 -15.39
C VAL A 110 -12.84 -9.63 -13.93
N TYR A 111 -13.03 -10.57 -13.00
CA TYR A 111 -13.02 -10.27 -11.57
C TYR A 111 -11.67 -9.73 -11.11
N SER A 112 -10.55 -10.31 -11.57
CA SER A 112 -9.21 -9.84 -11.25
C SER A 112 -8.96 -8.42 -11.74
N GLU A 113 -9.42 -8.06 -12.93
CA GLU A 113 -9.32 -6.69 -13.47
C GLU A 113 -10.15 -5.70 -12.65
N LEU A 114 -11.39 -6.07 -12.31
CA LEU A 114 -12.29 -5.27 -11.48
C LEU A 114 -11.66 -4.99 -10.10
N VAL A 115 -11.12 -6.01 -9.43
CA VAL A 115 -10.42 -5.86 -8.14
C VAL A 115 -9.18 -5.00 -8.28
N ALA A 116 -8.42 -5.14 -9.38
CA ALA A 116 -7.23 -4.33 -9.63
C ALA A 116 -7.58 -2.84 -9.81
N GLU A 117 -8.68 -2.52 -10.50
CA GLU A 117 -9.17 -1.15 -10.65
C GLU A 117 -9.68 -0.60 -9.32
N HIS A 118 -10.50 -1.38 -8.60
CA HIS A 118 -10.95 -1.02 -7.25
C HIS A 118 -9.77 -0.69 -6.33
N ARG A 119 -8.74 -1.53 -6.31
CA ARG A 119 -7.52 -1.30 -5.52
C ARG A 119 -6.80 -0.01 -5.89
N ARG A 120 -6.76 0.36 -7.17
CA ARG A 120 -6.18 1.63 -7.62
C ARG A 120 -6.97 2.83 -7.10
N THR A 121 -8.30 2.75 -7.17
CA THR A 121 -9.23 3.78 -6.68
C THR A 121 -9.07 3.97 -5.16
N VAL A 122 -9.12 2.90 -4.37
CA VAL A 122 -8.93 2.96 -2.91
C VAL A 122 -7.60 3.59 -2.56
N ARG A 123 -6.49 3.12 -3.15
CA ARG A 123 -5.14 3.65 -2.87
C ARG A 123 -4.96 5.11 -3.25
N SER A 124 -5.65 5.58 -4.27
CA SER A 124 -5.63 7.01 -4.64
C SER A 124 -6.30 7.86 -3.57
N LEU A 125 -7.53 7.51 -3.19
CA LEU A 125 -8.30 8.22 -2.19
C LEU A 125 -7.66 8.18 -0.80
N VAL A 126 -7.12 7.02 -0.40
CA VAL A 126 -6.39 6.89 0.88
C VAL A 126 -5.21 7.87 0.96
N ARG A 127 -4.44 8.04 -0.13
CA ARG A 127 -3.33 9.01 -0.15
C ARG A 127 -3.82 10.46 -0.13
N GLU A 128 -4.90 10.75 -0.82
CA GLU A 128 -5.52 12.08 -0.88
C GLU A 128 -6.02 12.52 0.51
N HIS A 129 -6.60 11.60 1.27
CA HIS A 129 -7.10 11.82 2.62
C HIS A 129 -6.08 11.48 3.73
N HIS A 130 -4.79 11.54 3.42
CA HIS A 130 -3.71 11.33 4.39
C HIS A 130 -3.72 9.98 5.12
N GLY A 131 -4.43 8.99 4.58
CA GLY A 131 -4.49 7.64 5.10
C GLY A 131 -3.26 6.81 4.76
N GLU A 132 -3.17 5.65 5.40
CA GLU A 132 -2.11 4.67 5.19
C GLU A 132 -2.74 3.27 5.04
N GLU A 133 -2.36 2.54 3.99
CA GLU A 133 -2.67 1.12 3.83
C GLU A 133 -1.82 0.32 4.82
N VAL A 134 -2.45 -0.31 5.80
CA VAL A 134 -1.79 -1.15 6.81
C VAL A 134 -1.67 -2.57 6.32
N GLY A 135 -2.70 -3.07 5.63
CA GLY A 135 -2.72 -4.41 5.05
C GLY A 135 -3.90 -4.61 4.11
N THR A 136 -3.85 -5.70 3.36
CA THR A 136 -4.94 -6.20 2.53
C THR A 136 -5.22 -7.65 2.87
N GLN A 137 -6.49 -8.03 2.90
CA GLN A 137 -6.93 -9.41 3.07
C GLN A 137 -7.94 -9.72 1.97
N GLY A 138 -7.54 -10.52 0.98
CA GLY A 138 -8.36 -10.75 -0.21
C GLY A 138 -8.58 -9.46 -0.99
N ASP A 139 -9.84 -9.10 -1.17
CA ASP A 139 -10.33 -7.87 -1.80
C ASP A 139 -10.51 -6.70 -0.81
N GLY A 140 -10.39 -6.97 0.50
CA GLY A 140 -10.56 -5.98 1.56
C GLY A 140 -9.27 -5.21 1.89
N PHE A 141 -9.44 -4.02 2.45
CA PHE A 141 -8.35 -3.17 2.94
C PHE A 141 -8.50 -2.90 4.43
N LEU A 142 -7.37 -2.95 5.13
CA LEU A 142 -7.19 -2.33 6.43
C LEU A 142 -6.44 -1.02 6.25
N LEU A 143 -7.09 0.06 6.59
CA LEU A 143 -6.62 1.42 6.43
C LEU A 143 -6.51 2.11 7.78
N ARG A 144 -5.54 3.00 7.92
CA ARG A 144 -5.34 3.84 9.09
C ARG A 144 -5.37 5.31 8.69
N PHE A 145 -6.09 6.12 9.48
CA PHE A 145 -6.17 7.57 9.28
C PHE A 145 -5.73 8.31 10.54
N PRO A 146 -5.18 9.52 10.38
CA PRO A 146 -4.75 10.36 11.51
C PRO A 146 -5.92 10.95 12.30
N SER A 147 -7.14 10.94 11.73
CA SER A 147 -8.35 11.44 12.39
C SER A 147 -9.61 10.78 11.84
N PRO A 148 -10.71 10.74 12.63
CA PRO A 148 -12.03 10.31 12.17
C PRO A 148 -12.52 11.09 10.94
N ARG A 149 -12.27 12.39 10.91
CA ARG A 149 -12.65 13.27 9.80
C ARG A 149 -12.07 12.83 8.45
N GLU A 150 -10.78 12.54 8.42
CA GLU A 150 -10.13 12.07 7.19
C GLU A 150 -10.61 10.68 6.77
N ALA A 151 -10.86 9.78 7.73
CA ALA A 151 -11.41 8.47 7.44
C ALA A 151 -12.82 8.56 6.81
N VAL A 152 -13.72 9.36 7.40
CA VAL A 152 -15.08 9.53 6.89
C VAL A 152 -15.08 10.20 5.53
N ARG A 153 -14.25 11.23 5.31
CA ARG A 153 -14.10 11.87 4.00
C ARG A 153 -13.63 10.91 2.93
N CYS A 154 -12.65 10.07 3.25
CA CYS A 154 -12.17 9.03 2.34
C CYS A 154 -13.27 8.01 2.03
N ALA A 155 -14.02 7.56 3.04
CA ALA A 155 -15.12 6.62 2.87
C ALA A 155 -16.22 7.18 1.97
N VAL A 156 -16.64 8.43 2.21
CA VAL A 156 -17.64 9.14 1.38
C VAL A 156 -17.15 9.31 -0.06
N ALA A 157 -15.89 9.74 -0.24
CA ALA A 157 -15.30 9.90 -1.57
C ALA A 157 -15.24 8.57 -2.32
N LEU A 158 -14.93 7.46 -1.64
CA LEU A 158 -14.92 6.12 -2.24
C LEU A 158 -16.31 5.72 -2.71
N GLN A 159 -17.34 5.82 -1.86
CA GLN A 159 -18.70 5.45 -2.23
C GLN A 159 -19.23 6.31 -3.38
N ARG A 160 -18.98 7.61 -3.36
CA ARG A 160 -19.37 8.51 -4.45
C ARG A 160 -18.67 8.18 -5.76
N ARG A 161 -17.36 7.91 -5.71
CA ARG A 161 -16.61 7.51 -6.91
C ARG A 161 -17.13 6.20 -7.51
N LEU A 162 -17.48 5.22 -6.68
CA LEU A 162 -18.07 3.96 -7.15
C LEU A 162 -19.47 4.18 -7.72
N ALA A 163 -20.29 5.05 -7.12
CA ALA A 163 -21.60 5.41 -7.64
C ALA A 163 -21.51 6.11 -9.01
N GLU A 164 -20.64 7.12 -9.15
CA GLU A 164 -20.36 7.81 -10.42
C GLU A 164 -19.94 6.82 -11.52
N GLN A 165 -18.99 5.93 -11.21
CA GLN A 165 -18.56 4.92 -12.17
C GLN A 165 -19.67 3.97 -12.59
N ARG A 166 -20.61 3.66 -11.69
CA ARG A 166 -21.77 2.81 -11.97
C ARG A 166 -22.79 3.52 -12.85
N GLU A 167 -23.00 4.83 -12.62
CA GLU A 167 -23.82 5.70 -13.48
C GLU A 167 -23.25 5.83 -14.89
N ASP A 168 -21.91 5.86 -15.02
CA ASP A 168 -21.19 5.83 -16.29
C ASP A 168 -21.25 4.46 -17.01
N GLY A 169 -21.99 3.49 -16.48
CA GLY A 169 -22.16 2.14 -17.05
C GLY A 169 -20.97 1.20 -16.83
N ARG A 170 -20.05 1.54 -15.94
CA ARG A 170 -18.91 0.67 -15.60
C ARG A 170 -19.34 -0.41 -14.61
N SER A 171 -18.78 -1.60 -14.79
CA SER A 171 -18.90 -2.66 -13.77
C SER A 171 -18.00 -2.32 -12.58
N VAL A 172 -18.60 -2.02 -11.43
CA VAL A 172 -17.89 -1.73 -10.18
C VAL A 172 -18.51 -2.49 -9.02
N PRO A 173 -17.72 -2.95 -8.04
CA PRO A 173 -18.24 -3.71 -6.94
C PRO A 173 -19.03 -2.83 -5.97
N SER A 174 -20.00 -3.42 -5.26
CA SER A 174 -20.54 -2.83 -4.05
C SER A 174 -19.57 -3.03 -2.89
N VAL A 175 -19.33 -1.98 -2.14
CA VAL A 175 -18.32 -1.98 -1.06
C VAL A 175 -18.98 -1.64 0.27
N ARG A 176 -18.72 -2.44 1.28
CA ARG A 176 -19.07 -2.14 2.67
C ARG A 176 -17.87 -1.53 3.38
N ILE A 177 -18.13 -0.53 4.21
CA ILE A 177 -17.08 0.20 4.94
C ILE A 177 -17.44 0.26 6.41
N GLY A 178 -16.45 -0.09 7.27
CA GLY A 178 -16.59 0.02 8.72
C GLY A 178 -15.43 0.79 9.31
N ALA A 179 -15.71 1.76 10.21
CA ALA A 179 -14.67 2.52 10.87
C ALA A 179 -14.86 2.61 12.39
N HIS A 180 -13.74 2.54 13.10
CA HIS A 180 -13.66 2.76 14.55
C HIS A 180 -12.47 3.64 14.89
N ALA A 181 -12.66 4.56 15.83
CA ALA A 181 -11.63 5.45 16.32
C ALA A 181 -11.42 5.27 17.82
N GLY A 182 -10.20 5.50 18.23
CA GLY A 182 -9.82 5.51 19.62
C GLY A 182 -8.55 6.29 19.86
N GLU A 183 -8.34 6.64 21.12
CA GLU A 183 -7.17 7.32 21.58
C GLU A 183 -6.04 6.33 21.83
N VAL A 184 -4.87 6.60 21.29
CA VAL A 184 -3.66 5.78 21.45
C VAL A 184 -2.61 6.60 22.18
N ILE A 185 -2.15 6.11 23.31
CA ILE A 185 -1.05 6.70 24.07
C ILE A 185 0.25 6.09 23.57
N ALA A 186 1.19 6.88 23.11
CA ALA A 186 2.32 6.53 22.25
C ALA A 186 3.48 5.76 22.91
N ALA A 187 3.22 4.76 23.74
CA ALA A 187 4.30 3.89 24.24
C ALA A 187 3.79 2.47 24.58
N GLY A 188 3.86 1.57 23.63
CA GLY A 188 3.65 0.13 23.89
C GLY A 188 2.29 -0.44 23.50
N ASP A 189 1.48 0.30 22.76
CA ASP A 189 0.04 0.03 22.55
C ASP A 189 -0.30 -0.96 21.44
N GLY A 190 0.53 -1.98 21.18
CA GLY A 190 0.21 -3.04 20.23
C GLY A 190 -1.16 -3.67 20.46
N ASP A 191 -1.55 -3.86 21.72
CA ASP A 191 -2.84 -4.46 22.11
C ASP A 191 -4.03 -3.50 21.88
N VAL A 192 -3.84 -2.20 22.12
CA VAL A 192 -4.88 -1.18 21.88
C VAL A 192 -5.15 -1.04 20.39
N ILE A 193 -4.10 -0.99 19.56
CA ILE A 193 -4.23 -0.96 18.10
C ILE A 193 -4.92 -2.23 17.61
N GLY A 194 -4.56 -3.39 18.13
CA GLY A 194 -5.20 -4.67 17.79
C GLY A 194 -6.69 -4.71 18.11
N ARG A 195 -7.09 -4.18 19.26
CA ARG A 195 -8.50 -4.08 19.66
C ARG A 195 -9.29 -3.14 18.74
N MET A 196 -8.73 -1.96 18.40
CA MET A 196 -9.36 -1.01 17.50
C MET A 196 -9.57 -1.60 16.11
N VAL A 197 -8.56 -2.28 15.58
CA VAL A 197 -8.62 -2.98 14.29
C VAL A 197 -9.71 -4.06 14.32
N ASN A 198 -9.79 -4.84 15.41
CA ASN A 198 -10.83 -5.85 15.55
C ASN A 198 -12.24 -5.23 15.57
N ILE A 199 -12.46 -4.14 16.31
CA ILE A 199 -13.76 -3.45 16.33
C ILE A 199 -14.11 -2.92 14.94
N ALA A 200 -13.19 -2.23 14.26
CA ALA A 200 -13.41 -1.69 12.93
C ALA A 200 -13.77 -2.78 11.90
N SER A 201 -13.11 -3.94 11.96
CA SER A 201 -13.46 -5.11 11.14
C SER A 201 -14.90 -5.58 11.39
N ARG A 202 -15.32 -5.68 12.67
CA ARG A 202 -16.68 -6.10 13.01
C ARG A 202 -17.74 -5.08 12.63
N VAL A 203 -17.39 -3.80 12.65
CA VAL A 203 -18.27 -2.74 12.13
C VAL A 203 -18.45 -2.90 10.61
N ALA A 204 -17.38 -3.19 9.87
CA ALA A 204 -17.48 -3.47 8.44
C ALA A 204 -18.29 -4.74 8.12
N ASP A 205 -18.13 -5.79 8.93
CA ASP A 205 -18.94 -7.02 8.81
C ASP A 205 -20.44 -6.77 9.01
N ALA A 206 -20.80 -5.78 9.83
CA ALA A 206 -22.19 -5.39 10.11
C ALA A 206 -22.78 -4.44 9.06
N ALA A 207 -21.97 -3.88 8.18
CA ALA A 207 -22.41 -2.95 7.14
C ALA A 207 -23.07 -3.70 5.97
N SER A 208 -24.13 -3.11 5.42
CA SER A 208 -24.75 -3.53 4.17
C SER A 208 -23.91 -3.14 2.95
N PRO A 209 -24.17 -3.72 1.76
CA PRO A 209 -23.56 -3.24 0.53
C PRO A 209 -23.75 -1.73 0.34
N ASP A 210 -22.70 -1.03 -0.09
CA ASP A 210 -22.65 0.42 -0.29
C ASP A 210 -22.93 1.26 0.99
N GLU A 211 -22.84 0.65 2.17
CA GLU A 211 -23.03 1.33 3.45
C GLU A 211 -21.68 1.69 4.08
N ILE A 212 -21.65 2.85 4.75
CA ILE A 212 -20.55 3.29 5.61
C ILE A 212 -21.08 3.26 7.03
N LEU A 213 -20.65 2.27 7.83
CA LEU A 213 -20.94 2.19 9.25
C LEU A 213 -19.75 2.71 10.07
N VAL A 214 -20.06 3.51 11.07
CA VAL A 214 -19.07 4.04 11.99
C VAL A 214 -19.53 3.86 13.43
N THR A 215 -18.59 3.78 14.34
CA THR A 215 -18.90 3.85 15.77
C THR A 215 -19.07 5.29 16.23
N GLU A 216 -19.79 5.51 17.32
CA GLU A 216 -20.04 6.83 17.92
C GLU A 216 -18.76 7.69 18.03
N PRO A 217 -17.59 7.22 18.53
CA PRO A 217 -16.36 8.02 18.55
C PRO A 217 -15.90 8.54 17.19
N VAL A 218 -16.23 7.82 16.09
CA VAL A 218 -15.93 8.30 14.73
C VAL A 218 -16.92 9.40 14.35
N ALA A 219 -18.20 9.20 14.59
CA ALA A 219 -19.25 10.16 14.26
C ALA A 219 -19.04 11.51 14.98
N ASP A 220 -18.74 11.47 16.29
CA ASP A 220 -18.51 12.64 17.14
C ASP A 220 -17.34 13.51 16.66
N HIS A 221 -16.34 12.88 16.03
CA HIS A 221 -15.11 13.54 15.59
C HIS A 221 -14.99 13.65 14.06
N ALA A 222 -16.03 13.28 13.31
CA ALA A 222 -16.05 13.35 11.85
C ALA A 222 -16.07 14.79 11.32
N GLY A 223 -16.48 15.75 12.15
CA GLY A 223 -16.58 17.16 11.82
C GLY A 223 -17.97 17.59 11.38
N THR A 224 -18.16 18.91 11.28
CA THR A 224 -19.43 19.50 10.85
C THR A 224 -19.76 19.13 9.40
N GLY A 225 -21.04 18.86 9.11
CA GLY A 225 -21.52 18.51 7.76
C GLY A 225 -21.57 17.01 7.46
N VAL A 226 -21.16 16.14 8.39
CA VAL A 226 -21.39 14.70 8.29
C VAL A 226 -22.76 14.38 8.90
N VAL A 227 -23.69 13.93 8.08
CA VAL A 227 -25.03 13.49 8.51
C VAL A 227 -25.01 11.98 8.68
N THR A 228 -25.58 11.51 9.79
CA THR A 228 -25.64 10.07 10.10
C THR A 228 -27.04 9.63 10.47
N ASP A 229 -27.35 8.38 10.16
CA ASP A 229 -28.54 7.68 10.64
C ASP A 229 -28.16 6.78 11.80
N ASP A 230 -28.90 6.86 12.89
CA ASP A 230 -28.72 5.98 14.04
C ASP A 230 -29.08 4.52 13.68
N ARG A 231 -28.17 3.61 13.94
CA ARG A 231 -28.35 2.14 13.79
C ARG A 231 -28.51 1.43 15.14
N GLY A 232 -28.43 2.19 16.22
CA GLY A 232 -28.59 1.73 17.60
C GLY A 232 -27.39 0.95 18.11
N LEU A 233 -27.58 0.38 19.32
CA LEU A 233 -26.62 -0.51 19.94
C LEU A 233 -26.60 -1.87 19.23
N ARG A 234 -25.41 -2.33 18.84
CA ARG A 234 -25.19 -3.62 18.18
C ARG A 234 -24.17 -4.45 18.93
N GLU A 235 -24.50 -5.71 19.16
CA GLU A 235 -23.54 -6.72 19.58
C GLU A 235 -22.66 -7.09 18.39
N LEU A 236 -21.36 -6.93 18.54
CA LEU A 236 -20.37 -7.28 17.52
C LEU A 236 -19.62 -8.53 17.96
N ARG A 237 -19.49 -9.50 17.07
CA ARG A 237 -18.85 -10.80 17.38
C ARG A 237 -17.44 -10.62 17.92
N GLY A 238 -17.17 -11.09 19.15
CA GLY A 238 -15.86 -10.99 19.78
C GLY A 238 -15.50 -9.62 20.33
N VAL A 239 -16.49 -8.72 20.46
CA VAL A 239 -16.36 -7.43 21.17
C VAL A 239 -17.18 -7.54 22.46
N GLU A 240 -16.55 -7.26 23.60
CA GLU A 240 -17.14 -7.49 24.94
C GLU A 240 -18.41 -6.69 25.21
N ALA A 241 -18.52 -5.47 24.68
CA ALA A 241 -19.67 -4.59 24.91
C ALA A 241 -20.32 -4.20 23.60
N PRO A 242 -21.66 -4.06 23.55
CA PRO A 242 -22.36 -3.52 22.40
C PRO A 242 -21.78 -2.15 21.99
N ARG A 243 -21.80 -1.86 20.71
CA ARG A 243 -21.34 -0.59 20.16
C ARG A 243 -22.48 0.15 19.52
N HIS A 244 -22.54 1.44 19.79
CA HIS A 244 -23.48 2.31 19.09
C HIS A 244 -22.94 2.56 17.67
N LEU A 245 -23.72 2.19 16.67
CA LEU A 245 -23.36 2.29 15.26
C LEU A 245 -24.22 3.36 14.58
N LEU A 246 -23.57 4.10 13.69
CA LEU A 246 -24.21 5.13 12.88
C LEU A 246 -23.84 4.90 11.40
N ALA A 247 -24.82 5.05 10.51
CA ALA A 247 -24.60 4.99 9.07
C ALA A 247 -24.38 6.39 8.52
N VAL A 248 -23.28 6.61 7.82
CA VAL A 248 -22.99 7.90 7.20
C VAL A 248 -23.78 8.07 5.91
N ARG A 249 -24.55 9.19 5.82
CA ARG A 249 -25.28 9.57 4.60
C ARG A 249 -24.31 10.15 3.57
N TRP A 250 -23.85 9.34 2.66
CA TRP A 250 -22.85 9.75 1.69
C TRP A 250 -23.43 10.21 0.34
N ARG A 251 -24.72 9.90 0.07
CA ARG A 251 -25.42 10.29 -1.18
C ARG A 251 -25.92 11.72 -1.16
N GLU A 252 -26.17 12.27 0.02
CA GLU A 252 -26.59 13.66 0.15
C GLU A 252 -25.39 14.61 0.11
N PRO A 253 -25.50 15.82 -0.48
CA PRO A 253 -24.47 16.83 -0.35
C PRO A 253 -24.29 17.17 1.15
N PRO A 254 -23.07 17.56 1.58
CA PRO A 254 -22.87 18.03 2.93
C PRO A 254 -23.83 19.18 3.21
N ALA A 255 -24.48 19.16 4.39
CA ALA A 255 -25.31 20.28 4.80
C ALA A 255 -24.46 21.56 4.74
N GLU A 256 -24.94 22.55 3.99
CA GLU A 256 -24.28 23.85 3.91
C GLU A 256 -24.17 24.42 5.32
N ALA A 257 -22.95 24.82 5.71
CA ALA A 257 -22.64 25.40 7.01
C ALA A 257 -22.91 26.90 7.03
#